data_dd09098e19c7146b935aff1a3341b6e6
#
_entry.id   dd09098e19c7146b935aff1a3341b6e6
#
_cell.length_a   1.000
_cell.length_b   1.000
_cell.length_c   1.000
_cell.angle_alpha   90.00
_cell.angle_beta   90.00
_cell.angle_gamma   90.00
#
_symmetry.space_group_name_H-M   'P 1'
#
loop_
_entity.id
_entity.type
_entity.pdbx_description
1 polymer ?
#
loop_
_entity_poly.entity_id
_entity_poly.type
_entity_poly.pdbx_seq_one_letter_code
_entity_poly.pdbx_strand_id
1 'polypeptide(L)'
;LGAAGVPRAGLAAHLAREIEAAARRGGRTWAVMDGRRPLALFGAVPDSATARSARICMLASNEAQRRPLAFARWSRRCLRLVMEALPETESFYNCAPAADGRQRAWLEWLGAWFAAQGRGSFVSPWTGDLFSMFVIQREDAHV
;
A
#
# COMPACT_ATOMS: atom_id res chain seq x y z
N LEU A 1 -17.28 -3.30 -5.03
CA LEU A 1 -17.12 -3.35 -6.49
C LEU A 1 -15.85 -4.13 -6.77
N GLY A 2 -16.01 -5.43 -7.11
CA GLY A 2 -14.89 -6.24 -7.56
C GLY A 2 -14.36 -5.69 -8.88
N ALA A 3 -13.03 -5.64 -9.01
CA ALA A 3 -12.40 -5.38 -10.28
C ALA A 3 -13.03 -6.31 -11.33
N ALA A 4 -13.74 -5.75 -12.27
CA ALA A 4 -14.35 -6.51 -13.35
C ALA A 4 -13.22 -7.21 -14.11
N GLY A 5 -13.19 -8.54 -14.07
CA GLY A 5 -12.38 -9.33 -14.98
C GLY A 5 -11.40 -10.34 -14.38
N VAL A 6 -11.11 -10.32 -13.07
CA VAL A 6 -10.29 -11.39 -12.47
C VAL A 6 -11.18 -12.32 -11.65
N PRO A 7 -11.33 -13.61 -12.01
CA PRO A 7 -12.04 -14.57 -11.19
C PRO A 7 -11.45 -14.58 -9.77
N ARG A 8 -12.30 -14.58 -8.73
CA ARG A 8 -11.84 -14.57 -7.32
C ARG A 8 -10.79 -15.64 -7.00
N ALA A 9 -10.87 -16.81 -7.63
CA ALA A 9 -9.88 -17.87 -7.51
C ALA A 9 -8.52 -17.49 -8.13
N GLY A 10 -8.52 -16.74 -9.24
CA GLY A 10 -7.28 -16.25 -9.87
C GLY A 10 -6.60 -15.13 -9.10
N LEU A 11 -7.37 -14.30 -8.38
CA LEU A 11 -6.84 -13.20 -7.60
C LEU A 11 -5.97 -13.68 -6.42
N ALA A 12 -6.43 -14.68 -5.67
CA ALA A 12 -5.65 -15.25 -4.56
C ALA A 12 -4.30 -15.81 -5.02
N ALA A 13 -4.30 -16.58 -6.12
CA ALA A 13 -3.09 -17.13 -6.72
C ALA A 13 -2.16 -16.05 -7.28
N HIS A 14 -2.73 -14.97 -7.85
CA HIS A 14 -1.95 -13.82 -8.30
C HIS A 14 -1.28 -13.11 -7.14
N LEU A 15 -2.03 -12.80 -6.08
CA LEU A 15 -1.50 -12.15 -4.87
C LEU A 15 -0.42 -12.99 -4.19
N ALA A 16 -0.59 -14.32 -4.11
CA ALA A 16 0.43 -15.20 -3.56
C ALA A 16 1.74 -15.11 -4.35
N ARG A 17 1.67 -15.17 -5.69
CA ARG A 17 2.85 -15.02 -6.55
C ARG A 17 3.53 -13.66 -6.39
N GLU A 18 2.77 -12.58 -6.28
CA GLU A 18 3.31 -11.23 -6.07
C GLU A 18 4.02 -11.11 -4.72
N ILE A 19 3.45 -11.69 -3.65
CA ILE A 19 4.06 -11.73 -2.31
C ILE A 19 5.37 -12.54 -2.34
N GLU A 20 5.38 -13.70 -2.98
CA GLU A 20 6.59 -14.51 -3.12
C GLU A 20 7.67 -13.79 -3.96
N ALA A 21 7.28 -13.15 -5.06
CA ALA A 21 8.20 -12.37 -5.88
C ALA A 21 8.75 -11.16 -5.12
N ALA A 22 7.92 -10.53 -4.29
CA ALA A 22 8.34 -9.45 -3.41
C ALA A 22 9.36 -9.92 -2.37
N ALA A 23 9.09 -11.05 -1.72
CA ALA A 23 10.02 -11.64 -0.73
C ALA A 23 11.39 -11.95 -1.34
N ARG A 24 11.43 -12.51 -2.55
CA ARG A 24 12.68 -12.78 -3.29
C ARG A 24 13.50 -11.50 -3.59
N ARG A 25 12.85 -10.36 -3.70
CA ARG A 25 13.49 -9.03 -3.92
C ARG A 25 13.85 -8.30 -2.61
N GLY A 26 13.80 -8.99 -1.46
CA GLY A 26 14.06 -8.37 -0.17
C GLY A 26 12.86 -7.62 0.42
N GLY A 27 11.68 -7.78 -0.16
CA GLY A 27 10.44 -7.22 0.37
C GLY A 27 10.04 -7.84 1.70
N ARG A 28 9.24 -7.09 2.44
CA ARG A 28 8.67 -7.50 3.73
C ARG A 28 7.15 -7.36 3.68
N THR A 29 6.46 -8.35 4.19
CA THR A 29 4.99 -8.37 4.24
C THR A 29 4.53 -8.86 5.61
N TRP A 30 3.53 -8.21 6.16
CA TRP A 30 2.90 -8.55 7.44
C TRP A 30 1.39 -8.64 7.28
N ALA A 31 0.76 -9.36 8.20
CA ALA A 31 -0.69 -9.40 8.35
C ALA A 31 -1.12 -8.73 9.66
N VAL A 32 -2.15 -7.91 9.60
CA VAL A 32 -2.88 -7.46 10.78
C VAL A 32 -3.96 -8.49 11.08
N MET A 33 -3.92 -9.05 12.29
CA MET A 33 -4.82 -10.12 12.70
C MET A 33 -5.77 -9.63 13.80
N ASP A 34 -7.02 -10.09 13.74
CA ASP A 34 -7.96 -10.08 14.87
C ASP A 34 -8.21 -11.53 15.28
N GLY A 35 -7.50 -11.99 16.32
CA GLY A 35 -7.43 -13.40 16.64
C GLY A 35 -6.88 -14.22 15.46
N ARG A 36 -7.69 -15.08 14.87
CA ARG A 36 -7.33 -15.91 13.71
C ARG A 36 -7.77 -15.31 12.36
N ARG A 37 -8.40 -14.15 12.35
CA ARG A 37 -8.94 -13.51 11.13
C ARG A 37 -7.98 -12.44 10.62
N PRO A 38 -7.54 -12.53 9.36
CA PRO A 38 -6.73 -11.46 8.77
C PRO A 38 -7.62 -10.25 8.46
N LEU A 39 -7.24 -9.08 8.97
CA LEU A 39 -7.90 -7.81 8.71
C LEU A 39 -7.25 -7.05 7.56
N ALA A 40 -5.92 -7.12 7.47
CA ALA A 40 -5.17 -6.47 6.40
C ALA A 40 -3.84 -7.18 6.14
N LEU A 41 -3.33 -7.01 4.93
CA LEU A 41 -1.95 -7.29 4.56
C LEU A 41 -1.28 -5.97 4.22
N PHE A 42 -0.06 -5.77 4.65
CA PHE A 42 0.74 -4.59 4.30
C PHE A 42 2.21 -4.98 4.13
N GLY A 43 2.92 -4.18 3.37
CA GLY A 43 4.32 -4.47 3.12
C GLY A 43 4.98 -3.47 2.20
N ALA A 44 6.25 -3.68 1.95
CA ALA A 44 7.00 -2.91 0.98
C ALA A 44 8.03 -3.78 0.26
N VAL A 45 8.33 -3.40 -0.96
CA VAL A 45 9.30 -4.06 -1.84
C VAL A 45 10.28 -3.02 -2.32
N PRO A 46 11.58 -3.14 -1.98
CA PRO A 46 12.61 -2.28 -2.54
C PRO A 46 12.66 -2.40 -4.07
N ASP A 47 12.95 -1.31 -4.76
CA ASP A 47 13.07 -1.30 -6.22
C ASP A 47 14.28 -2.11 -6.70
N SER A 48 15.35 -2.10 -5.89
CA SER A 48 16.53 -2.97 -6.04
C SER A 48 17.23 -3.14 -4.70
N ALA A 49 18.25 -4.00 -4.64
CA ALA A 49 19.04 -4.23 -3.42
C ALA A 49 19.75 -2.96 -2.89
N THR A 50 20.00 -1.99 -3.77
CA THR A 50 20.69 -0.72 -3.45
C THR A 50 19.79 0.50 -3.57
N ALA A 51 18.51 0.33 -3.93
CA ALA A 51 17.59 1.42 -4.10
C ALA A 51 17.21 2.03 -2.75
N ARG A 52 17.12 3.38 -2.74
CA ARG A 52 16.62 4.15 -1.59
C ARG A 52 15.10 4.37 -1.67
N SER A 53 14.44 3.69 -2.58
CA SER A 53 13.00 3.72 -2.78
C SER A 53 12.38 2.33 -2.72
N ALA A 54 11.17 2.26 -2.21
CA ALA A 54 10.40 1.02 -2.13
C ALA A 54 8.94 1.26 -2.48
N ARG A 55 8.35 0.31 -3.15
CA ARG A 55 6.91 0.29 -3.37
C ARG A 55 6.21 -0.25 -2.14
N ILE A 56 5.38 0.56 -1.50
CA ILE A 56 4.57 0.18 -0.35
C ILE A 56 3.18 -0.27 -0.80
N CYS A 57 2.60 -1.26 -0.13
CA CYS A 57 1.24 -1.71 -0.41
C CYS A 57 0.48 -2.05 0.86
N MET A 58 -0.84 -1.91 0.78
CA MET A 58 -1.77 -2.36 1.82
C MET A 58 -3.06 -2.85 1.17
N LEU A 59 -3.53 -4.01 1.63
CA LEU A 59 -4.83 -4.57 1.31
C LEU A 59 -5.61 -4.70 2.61
N ALA A 60 -6.71 -3.99 2.75
CA ALA A 60 -7.56 -4.03 3.93
C ALA A 60 -8.90 -4.68 3.62
N SER A 61 -9.37 -5.51 4.55
CA SER A 61 -10.71 -6.09 4.48
C SER A 61 -11.80 -5.02 4.70
N ASN A 62 -13.02 -5.31 4.26
CA ASN A 62 -14.16 -4.43 4.52
C ASN A 62 -14.40 -4.26 6.03
N GLU A 63 -14.09 -5.25 6.84
CA GLU A 63 -14.21 -5.17 8.30
C GLU A 63 -13.22 -4.15 8.90
N ALA A 64 -11.97 -4.15 8.44
CA ALA A 64 -10.99 -3.15 8.84
C ALA A 64 -11.44 -1.73 8.48
N GLN A 65 -12.01 -1.55 7.29
CA GLN A 65 -12.51 -0.26 6.83
C GLN A 65 -13.71 0.28 7.63
N ARG A 66 -14.48 -0.59 8.28
CA ARG A 66 -15.59 -0.21 9.15
C ARG A 66 -15.15 0.30 10.53
N ARG A 67 -13.86 0.19 10.85
CA ARG A 67 -13.26 0.61 12.13
C ARG A 67 -12.24 1.74 11.90
N PRO A 68 -12.66 2.94 11.48
CA PRO A 68 -11.74 3.96 10.97
C PRO A 68 -10.68 4.42 11.98
N LEU A 69 -11.02 4.53 13.25
CA LEU A 69 -10.06 4.93 14.30
C LEU A 69 -9.02 3.83 14.58
N ALA A 70 -9.45 2.57 14.64
CA ALA A 70 -8.53 1.45 14.78
C ALA A 70 -7.64 1.31 13.54
N PHE A 71 -8.23 1.43 12.35
CA PHE A 71 -7.51 1.43 11.09
C PHE A 71 -6.42 2.52 11.05
N ALA A 72 -6.75 3.75 11.42
CA ALA A 72 -5.79 4.84 11.46
C ALA A 72 -4.63 4.57 12.44
N ARG A 73 -4.94 4.09 13.66
CA ARG A 73 -3.91 3.79 14.67
C ARG A 73 -2.93 2.70 14.23
N TRP A 74 -3.43 1.59 13.73
CA TRP A 74 -2.54 0.51 13.36
C TRP A 74 -1.89 0.74 11.98
N SER A 75 -2.44 1.58 11.10
CA SER A 75 -1.76 1.94 9.86
C SER A 75 -0.46 2.74 10.10
N ARG A 76 -0.42 3.63 11.11
CA ARG A 76 0.84 4.25 11.56
C ARG A 76 1.85 3.20 12.06
N ARG A 77 1.37 2.26 12.87
CA ARG A 77 2.23 1.17 13.36
C ARG A 77 2.75 0.30 12.21
N CYS A 78 1.90 0.01 11.22
CA CYS A 78 2.30 -0.71 10.02
C CYS A 78 3.39 0.03 9.24
N LEU A 79 3.22 1.34 9.02
CA LEU A 79 4.20 2.16 8.33
C LEU A 79 5.53 2.17 9.09
N ARG A 80 5.50 2.31 10.43
CA ARG A 80 6.69 2.22 11.28
C ARG A 80 7.42 0.90 11.11
N LEU A 81 6.72 -0.23 11.16
CA LEU A 81 7.31 -1.57 10.97
C LEU A 81 7.98 -1.70 9.60
N VAL A 82 7.36 -1.17 8.55
CA VAL A 82 7.95 -1.14 7.21
C VAL A 82 9.24 -0.34 7.20
N MET A 83 9.24 0.83 7.83
CA MET A 83 10.41 1.72 7.89
C MET A 83 11.55 1.10 8.70
N GLU A 84 11.25 0.45 9.82
CA GLU A 84 12.23 -0.28 10.64
C GLU A 84 12.85 -1.46 9.90
N ALA A 85 12.05 -2.16 9.09
CA ALA A 85 12.52 -3.32 8.32
C ALA A 85 13.34 -2.94 7.08
N LEU A 86 13.21 -1.70 6.59
CA LEU A 86 13.90 -1.17 5.42
C LEU A 86 14.63 0.14 5.78
N PRO A 87 15.66 0.09 6.65
CA PRO A 87 16.28 1.29 7.21
C PRO A 87 16.95 2.20 6.16
N GLU A 88 17.43 1.62 5.06
CA GLU A 88 18.10 2.36 3.99
C GLU A 88 17.12 3.02 2.99
N THR A 89 15.82 2.72 3.10
CA THR A 89 14.80 3.28 2.22
C THR A 89 14.41 4.68 2.70
N GLU A 90 14.52 5.66 1.81
CA GLU A 90 14.17 7.06 2.09
C GLU A 90 12.76 7.42 1.63
N SER A 91 12.30 6.81 0.55
CA SER A 91 10.98 7.09 -0.02
C SER A 91 10.16 5.83 -0.26
N PHE A 92 8.89 5.91 0.13
CA PHE A 92 7.88 4.85 -0.07
C PHE A 92 6.81 5.39 -1.00
N TYR A 93 6.48 4.66 -2.06
CA TYR A 93 5.54 5.13 -3.07
C TYR A 93 4.56 4.05 -3.51
N ASN A 94 3.44 4.47 -4.03
CA ASN A 94 2.48 3.66 -4.80
C ASN A 94 1.47 4.59 -5.49
N CYS A 95 0.41 4.01 -6.02
CA CYS A 95 -0.68 4.73 -6.64
C CYS A 95 -1.99 4.47 -5.90
N ALA A 96 -2.85 5.47 -5.84
CA ALA A 96 -4.19 5.39 -5.27
C ALA A 96 -5.23 5.93 -6.26
N PRO A 97 -6.48 5.44 -6.23
CA PRO A 97 -7.55 5.98 -7.06
C PRO A 97 -7.73 7.47 -6.83
N ALA A 98 -7.66 8.26 -7.90
CA ALA A 98 -7.74 9.72 -7.81
C ALA A 98 -9.09 10.23 -7.28
N ALA A 99 -10.16 9.46 -7.51
CA ALA A 99 -11.51 9.78 -7.06
C ALA A 99 -11.80 9.41 -5.60
N ASP A 100 -10.92 8.63 -4.94
CA ASP A 100 -11.12 8.22 -3.54
C ASP A 100 -10.55 9.26 -2.58
N GLY A 101 -11.32 10.29 -2.28
CA GLY A 101 -10.94 11.36 -1.36
C GLY A 101 -10.68 10.89 0.08
N ARG A 102 -11.33 9.80 0.53
CA ARG A 102 -11.09 9.22 1.86
C ARG A 102 -9.71 8.56 1.92
N GLN A 103 -9.36 7.78 0.92
CA GLN A 103 -8.05 7.14 0.84
C GLN A 103 -6.94 8.19 0.71
N ARG A 104 -7.17 9.22 -0.10
CA ARG A 104 -6.25 10.34 -0.24
C ARG A 104 -6.01 11.04 1.10
N ALA A 105 -7.06 11.45 1.81
CA ALA A 105 -6.95 12.11 3.10
C ALA A 105 -6.22 11.25 4.15
N TRP A 106 -6.46 9.94 4.16
CA TRP A 106 -5.75 9.02 5.03
C TRP A 106 -4.25 8.92 4.68
N LEU A 107 -3.89 8.85 3.40
CA LEU A 107 -2.49 8.83 2.98
C LEU A 107 -1.79 10.15 3.31
N GLU A 108 -2.41 11.29 3.06
CA GLU A 108 -1.89 12.62 3.44
C GLU A 108 -1.68 12.72 4.96
N TRP A 109 -2.60 12.16 5.74
CA TRP A 109 -2.46 12.07 7.20
C TRP A 109 -1.26 11.19 7.64
N LEU A 110 -0.85 10.20 6.84
CA LEU A 110 0.37 9.42 7.05
C LEU A 110 1.64 10.14 6.59
N GLY A 111 1.54 11.30 5.98
CA GLY A 111 2.66 12.08 5.46
C GLY A 111 2.88 11.95 3.95
N ALA A 112 1.92 11.37 3.23
CA ALA A 112 2.03 11.28 1.77
C ALA A 112 1.78 12.63 1.10
N TRP A 113 2.55 12.89 0.04
CA TRP A 113 2.21 13.91 -0.93
C TRP A 113 1.88 13.25 -2.28
N PHE A 114 1.00 13.87 -3.04
CA PHE A 114 0.58 13.39 -4.35
C PHE A 114 1.25 14.20 -5.44
N ALA A 115 1.71 13.50 -6.49
CA ALA A 115 2.21 14.16 -7.69
C ALA A 115 1.13 15.07 -8.30
N ALA A 116 1.54 16.20 -8.87
CA ALA A 116 0.63 17.08 -9.59
C ALA A 116 -0.09 16.33 -10.70
N GLN A 117 -1.36 16.72 -10.96
CA GLN A 117 -2.16 16.10 -12.03
C GLN A 117 -1.37 16.07 -13.35
N GLY A 118 -1.36 14.91 -13.99
CA GLY A 118 -0.63 14.66 -15.22
C GLY A 118 0.81 14.13 -15.04
N ARG A 119 1.41 14.23 -13.86
CA ARG A 119 2.69 13.59 -13.54
C ARG A 119 2.45 12.38 -12.64
N GLY A 120 2.87 11.19 -13.07
CA GLY A 120 2.70 9.96 -12.32
C GLY A 120 1.24 9.50 -12.18
N SER A 121 0.33 10.02 -12.99
CA SER A 121 -1.04 9.53 -13.09
C SER A 121 -1.18 8.61 -14.29
N PHE A 122 -2.00 7.56 -14.13
CA PHE A 122 -2.33 6.64 -15.23
C PHE A 122 -3.77 6.17 -15.11
N VAL A 123 -4.35 5.77 -16.24
CA VAL A 123 -5.66 5.12 -16.28
C VAL A 123 -5.47 3.63 -16.17
N SER A 124 -6.12 3.01 -15.20
CA SER A 124 -6.08 1.55 -15.05
C SER A 124 -6.67 0.86 -16.27
N PRO A 125 -5.93 -0.02 -16.95
CA PRO A 125 -6.49 -0.76 -18.08
C PRO A 125 -7.56 -1.79 -17.67
N TRP A 126 -7.68 -2.07 -16.37
CA TRP A 126 -8.62 -3.05 -15.82
C TRP A 126 -9.96 -2.43 -15.43
N THR A 127 -9.94 -1.21 -14.91
CA THR A 127 -11.14 -0.54 -14.37
C THR A 127 -11.50 0.73 -15.10
N GLY A 128 -10.59 1.31 -15.88
CA GLY A 128 -10.76 2.63 -16.50
C GLY A 128 -10.60 3.80 -15.52
N ASP A 129 -10.32 3.53 -14.25
CA ASP A 129 -10.16 4.57 -13.23
C ASP A 129 -8.81 5.27 -13.35
N LEU A 130 -8.80 6.56 -13.03
CA LEU A 130 -7.58 7.33 -12.91
C LEU A 130 -6.92 7.05 -11.56
N PHE A 131 -5.64 6.72 -11.58
CA PHE A 131 -4.78 6.57 -10.41
C PHE A 131 -3.75 7.69 -10.36
N SER A 132 -3.48 8.18 -9.16
CA SER A 132 -2.45 9.17 -8.89
C SER A 132 -1.35 8.58 -8.03
N MET A 133 -0.09 8.85 -8.39
CA MET A 133 1.05 8.43 -7.61
C MET A 133 1.16 9.27 -6.34
N PHE A 134 1.44 8.61 -5.22
CA PHE A 134 1.81 9.24 -3.96
C PHE A 134 3.18 8.78 -3.50
N VAL A 135 3.83 9.60 -2.69
CA VAL A 135 5.12 9.32 -2.07
C VAL A 135 5.05 9.71 -0.59
N ILE A 136 5.59 8.86 0.27
CA ILE A 136 5.85 9.17 1.68
C ILE A 136 7.37 9.21 1.84
N GLN A 137 7.93 10.37 2.12
CA GLN A 137 9.34 10.50 2.50
C GLN A 137 9.49 10.06 3.95
N ARG A 138 10.59 9.37 4.25
CA ARG A 138 10.85 8.89 5.62
C ARG A 138 10.81 9.99 6.66
N GLU A 139 11.38 11.15 6.34
CA GLU A 139 11.43 12.33 7.22
C GLU A 139 10.06 12.99 7.46
N ASP A 140 9.12 12.82 6.50
CA ASP A 140 7.78 13.40 6.56
C ASP A 140 6.73 12.41 7.10
N ALA A 141 7.11 11.15 7.34
CA ALA A 141 6.18 10.12 7.78
C ALA A 141 5.67 10.38 9.21
N HIS A 142 4.37 10.35 9.37
CA HIS A 142 3.69 10.52 10.66
C HIS A 142 3.50 9.16 11.36
N VAL A 143 4.55 8.63 11.97
CA VAL A 143 4.61 7.29 12.60
C VAL A 143 4.81 7.34 14.10
#